data_1a513dec8b191821a33baa2995941ef9
#
_entry.id   1a513dec8b191821a33baa2995941ef9
#
_cell.length_a   1.000
_cell.length_b   1.000
_cell.length_c   1.000
_cell.angle_alpha   90.00
_cell.angle_beta   90.00
_cell.angle_gamma   90.00
#
_symmetry.space_group_name_H-M   'P 1'
#
loop_
_entity.id
_entity.type
_entity.pdbx_description
1 polymer ?
#
loop_
_entity_poly.entity_id
_entity_poly.type
_entity_poly.pdbx_seq_one_letter_code
_entity_poly.pdbx_strand_id
1 'polypeptide(L)'
;MLAAVVAVMVLWGAATSCKAQAAGHTDPLNLDPVVRQGYERFYNLDYDGALHFFNQVTQQHPQEPMAWNYVLMATIFRELYHQDLLDTTYYAHDSFLSTKREIEVLQATRDQVNSLTEKVIGMCDARISSNPNDKNAFFARGYARGMHSAFITLVDHSFAAAARQGYQARNDSEAAVKLDQQYADAKMAIGIQQFAVASLPRFVRLMVGIMGVGGSKEKGLDMLRESAAHGVVTGIESRTTLSLFLRHDGRYAEALQVQRGLADQYPHDYLFQLEVANLLKDSGQGNQAIEAYKHVLDLAQKPGYFVDPRLQMAWFGLADTQRGYNDIHSAAAGYMQAAMQPNCSDWLRKRAQLNAGEMFDLLNDRTQAVRMYQMAAASGGDQSQAEAAKKYLKTPYTR
;
A
#
# COMPACT_ATOMS: atom_id res chain seq x y z
N MET A 1 43.43 -13.44 -14.62
CA MET A 1 42.25 -13.72 -15.46
C MET A 1 41.49 -14.95 -15.05
N LEU A 2 42.09 -16.05 -14.58
CA LEU A 2 41.32 -17.24 -14.11
C LEU A 2 40.46 -16.99 -12.88
N ALA A 3 40.87 -16.16 -11.92
CA ALA A 3 40.10 -15.87 -10.69
C ALA A 3 38.80 -15.07 -10.93
N ALA A 4 38.77 -14.24 -11.97
CA ALA A 4 37.55 -13.46 -12.32
C ALA A 4 36.47 -14.34 -13.00
N VAL A 5 36.87 -15.36 -13.75
CA VAL A 5 35.96 -16.29 -14.43
C VAL A 5 35.30 -17.24 -13.41
N VAL A 6 36.04 -17.66 -12.37
CA VAL A 6 35.48 -18.52 -11.30
C VAL A 6 34.49 -17.75 -10.44
N ALA A 7 34.73 -16.45 -10.16
CA ALA A 7 33.80 -15.62 -9.39
C ALA A 7 32.47 -15.38 -10.13
N VAL A 8 32.48 -15.22 -11.46
CA VAL A 8 31.26 -15.06 -12.27
C VAL A 8 30.46 -16.36 -12.35
N MET A 9 31.12 -17.53 -12.45
CA MET A 9 30.40 -18.81 -12.45
C MET A 9 29.79 -19.16 -11.10
N VAL A 10 30.40 -18.75 -9.97
CA VAL A 10 29.82 -18.95 -8.63
C VAL A 10 28.63 -18.07 -8.39
N LEU A 11 28.61 -16.83 -8.92
CA LEU A 11 27.46 -15.93 -8.83
C LEU A 11 26.28 -16.39 -9.71
N TRP A 12 26.56 -16.98 -10.86
CA TRP A 12 25.51 -17.58 -11.72
C TRP A 12 24.95 -18.88 -11.12
N GLY A 13 25.79 -19.69 -10.50
CA GLY A 13 25.36 -20.91 -9.81
C GLY A 13 24.47 -20.62 -8.58
N ALA A 14 24.74 -19.54 -7.83
CA ALA A 14 23.93 -19.13 -6.69
C ALA A 14 22.56 -18.58 -7.10
N ALA A 15 22.49 -17.79 -8.18
CA ALA A 15 21.22 -17.26 -8.68
C ALA A 15 20.31 -18.32 -9.30
N THR A 16 20.87 -19.33 -9.96
CA THR A 16 20.10 -20.47 -10.50
C THR A 16 19.66 -21.43 -9.39
N SER A 17 20.48 -21.64 -8.36
CA SER A 17 20.13 -22.46 -7.19
C SER A 17 18.99 -21.86 -6.37
N CYS A 18 18.96 -20.53 -6.16
CA CYS A 18 17.90 -19.85 -5.44
C CYS A 18 16.55 -19.92 -6.20
N LYS A 19 16.56 -19.76 -7.54
CA LYS A 19 15.34 -19.92 -8.38
C LYS A 19 14.82 -21.36 -8.42
N ALA A 20 15.70 -22.36 -8.45
CA ALA A 20 15.32 -23.76 -8.43
C ALA A 20 14.72 -24.17 -7.06
N GLN A 21 15.21 -23.59 -5.96
CA GLN A 21 14.70 -23.86 -4.62
C GLN A 21 13.32 -23.22 -4.39
N ALA A 22 13.02 -22.06 -4.98
CA ALA A 22 11.70 -21.42 -4.91
C ALA A 22 10.62 -22.21 -5.68
N ALA A 23 10.97 -22.90 -6.76
CA ALA A 23 10.02 -23.56 -7.66
C ALA A 23 9.17 -24.66 -6.99
N GLY A 24 9.65 -25.29 -5.91
CA GLY A 24 8.91 -26.31 -5.17
C GLY A 24 8.00 -25.77 -4.07
N HIS A 25 8.15 -24.48 -3.71
CA HIS A 25 7.54 -23.85 -2.54
C HIS A 25 6.65 -22.65 -2.88
N THR A 26 6.18 -22.57 -4.11
CA THR A 26 5.20 -21.59 -4.61
C THR A 26 4.30 -22.25 -5.65
N ASP A 27 3.20 -21.60 -6.03
CA ASP A 27 2.41 -22.05 -7.17
C ASP A 27 3.25 -21.93 -8.45
N PRO A 28 3.34 -22.97 -9.29
CA PRO A 28 4.13 -22.94 -10.53
C PRO A 28 3.75 -21.75 -11.44
N LEU A 29 2.48 -21.35 -11.45
CA LEU A 29 2.01 -20.20 -12.24
C LEU A 29 2.68 -18.89 -11.84
N ASN A 30 3.10 -18.73 -10.58
CA ASN A 30 3.83 -17.56 -10.10
C ASN A 30 5.18 -17.37 -10.80
N LEU A 31 5.72 -18.43 -11.42
CA LEU A 31 6.99 -18.39 -12.15
C LEU A 31 6.82 -18.17 -13.66
N ASP A 32 5.58 -18.11 -14.14
CA ASP A 32 5.28 -17.90 -15.57
C ASP A 32 5.88 -16.57 -16.07
N PRO A 33 6.51 -16.55 -17.26
CA PRO A 33 7.09 -15.33 -17.82
C PRO A 33 6.06 -14.21 -18.05
N VAL A 34 4.81 -14.53 -18.42
CA VAL A 34 3.73 -13.56 -18.63
C VAL A 34 3.31 -12.94 -17.30
N VAL A 35 3.22 -13.76 -16.24
CA VAL A 35 2.97 -13.27 -14.87
C VAL A 35 4.05 -12.29 -14.42
N ARG A 36 5.33 -12.60 -14.68
CA ARG A 36 6.44 -11.71 -14.35
C ARG A 36 6.37 -10.38 -15.10
N GLN A 37 6.00 -10.39 -16.39
CA GLN A 37 5.79 -9.16 -17.15
C GLN A 37 4.63 -8.34 -16.58
N GLY A 38 3.56 -9.00 -16.13
CA GLY A 38 2.46 -8.34 -15.43
C GLY A 38 2.92 -7.64 -14.15
N TYR A 39 3.72 -8.33 -13.32
CA TYR A 39 4.28 -7.75 -12.09
C TYR A 39 5.28 -6.61 -12.37
N GLU A 40 6.10 -6.70 -13.43
CA GLU A 40 6.99 -5.61 -13.84
C GLU A 40 6.21 -4.34 -14.16
N ARG A 41 5.08 -4.45 -14.88
CA ARG A 41 4.16 -3.34 -15.11
C ARG A 41 3.52 -2.84 -13.82
N PHE A 42 3.05 -3.77 -12.98
CA PHE A 42 2.39 -3.48 -11.71
C PHE A 42 3.28 -2.64 -10.77
N TYR A 43 4.55 -3.03 -10.59
CA TYR A 43 5.51 -2.29 -9.76
C TYR A 43 6.11 -1.05 -10.44
N ASN A 44 5.74 -0.75 -11.66
CA ASN A 44 5.92 0.55 -12.32
C ASN A 44 4.64 1.39 -12.32
N LEU A 45 3.61 0.97 -11.56
CA LEU A 45 2.30 1.62 -11.43
C LEU A 45 1.50 1.68 -12.76
N ASP A 46 1.93 0.89 -13.76
CA ASP A 46 1.20 0.67 -15.01
C ASP A 46 0.17 -0.45 -14.81
N TYR A 47 -0.89 -0.13 -14.05
CA TYR A 47 -1.92 -1.13 -13.71
C TYR A 47 -2.72 -1.61 -14.91
N ASP A 48 -2.94 -0.77 -15.92
CA ASP A 48 -3.63 -1.19 -17.13
C ASP A 48 -2.75 -2.12 -17.99
N GLY A 49 -1.45 -1.83 -18.08
CA GLY A 49 -0.47 -2.74 -18.66
C GLY A 49 -0.36 -4.06 -17.89
N ALA A 50 -0.37 -4.02 -16.57
CA ALA A 50 -0.38 -5.23 -15.73
C ALA A 50 -1.64 -6.06 -15.96
N LEU A 51 -2.83 -5.45 -15.98
CA LEU A 51 -4.11 -6.09 -16.26
C LEU A 51 -4.14 -6.74 -17.65
N HIS A 52 -3.50 -6.12 -18.64
CA HIS A 52 -3.38 -6.73 -19.97
C HIS A 52 -2.69 -8.11 -19.91
N PHE A 53 -1.53 -8.19 -19.25
CA PHE A 53 -0.80 -9.46 -19.07
C PHE A 53 -1.57 -10.44 -18.18
N PHE A 54 -2.13 -10.02 -17.08
CA PHE A 54 -2.87 -10.89 -16.16
C PHE A 54 -4.15 -11.44 -16.80
N ASN A 55 -4.82 -10.69 -17.67
CA ASN A 55 -5.95 -11.20 -18.47
C ASN A 55 -5.50 -12.24 -19.51
N GLN A 56 -4.30 -12.14 -20.09
CA GLN A 56 -3.75 -13.21 -20.92
C GLN A 56 -3.54 -14.49 -20.10
N VAL A 57 -3.03 -14.37 -18.86
CA VAL A 57 -2.87 -15.53 -17.96
C VAL A 57 -4.23 -16.17 -17.65
N THR A 58 -5.30 -15.40 -17.41
CA THR A 58 -6.64 -15.97 -17.16
C THR A 58 -7.21 -16.70 -18.39
N GLN A 59 -6.88 -16.25 -19.61
CA GLN A 59 -7.29 -16.91 -20.84
C GLN A 59 -6.54 -18.23 -21.06
N GLN A 60 -5.25 -18.28 -20.72
CA GLN A 60 -4.42 -19.46 -20.85
C GLN A 60 -4.68 -20.49 -19.73
N HIS A 61 -4.98 -20.01 -18.53
CA HIS A 61 -5.14 -20.81 -17.31
C HIS A 61 -6.46 -20.49 -16.60
N PRO A 62 -7.63 -20.66 -17.24
CA PRO A 62 -8.92 -20.20 -16.70
C PRO A 62 -9.36 -20.97 -15.44
N GLN A 63 -8.79 -22.16 -15.20
CA GLN A 63 -9.08 -23.00 -14.03
C GLN A 63 -8.09 -22.80 -12.87
N GLU A 64 -7.08 -21.93 -13.02
CA GLU A 64 -6.10 -21.67 -11.98
C GLU A 64 -6.51 -20.46 -11.12
N PRO A 65 -6.74 -20.64 -9.79
CA PRO A 65 -7.17 -19.56 -8.90
C PRO A 65 -6.21 -18.37 -8.87
N MET A 66 -4.88 -18.63 -8.94
CA MET A 66 -3.88 -17.55 -8.95
C MET A 66 -3.98 -16.66 -10.18
N ALA A 67 -4.38 -17.18 -11.34
CA ALA A 67 -4.59 -16.35 -12.54
C ALA A 67 -5.61 -15.23 -12.27
N TRP A 68 -6.71 -15.55 -11.60
CA TRP A 68 -7.76 -14.59 -11.22
C TRP A 68 -7.33 -13.70 -10.04
N ASN A 69 -6.47 -14.18 -9.15
CA ASN A 69 -5.88 -13.37 -8.09
C ASN A 69 -5.02 -12.23 -8.62
N TYR A 70 -4.25 -12.43 -9.70
CA TYR A 70 -3.48 -11.34 -10.30
C TYR A 70 -4.38 -10.22 -10.83
N VAL A 71 -5.50 -10.59 -11.46
CA VAL A 71 -6.49 -9.62 -11.94
C VAL A 71 -7.16 -8.90 -10.76
N LEU A 72 -7.55 -9.63 -9.71
CA LEU A 72 -8.13 -9.09 -8.49
C LEU A 72 -7.18 -8.06 -7.84
N MET A 73 -5.93 -8.44 -7.63
CA MET A 73 -4.89 -7.57 -7.08
C MET A 73 -4.73 -6.29 -7.89
N ALA A 74 -4.50 -6.41 -9.20
CA ALA A 74 -4.26 -5.26 -10.06
C ALA A 74 -5.50 -4.33 -10.13
N THR A 75 -6.73 -4.90 -10.10
CA THR A 75 -7.97 -4.13 -10.05
C THR A 75 -8.08 -3.33 -8.76
N ILE A 76 -7.81 -3.95 -7.61
CA ILE A 76 -7.85 -3.29 -6.29
C ILE A 76 -6.78 -2.19 -6.22
N PHE A 77 -5.53 -2.50 -6.55
CA PHE A 77 -4.45 -1.52 -6.44
C PHE A 77 -4.61 -0.35 -7.40
N ARG A 78 -5.11 -0.57 -8.62
CA ARG A 78 -5.46 0.49 -9.55
C ARG A 78 -6.48 1.45 -8.93
N GLU A 79 -7.55 0.92 -8.34
CA GLU A 79 -8.58 1.75 -7.69
C GLU A 79 -8.01 2.51 -6.50
N LEU A 80 -7.28 1.84 -5.60
CA LEU A 80 -6.65 2.48 -4.45
C LEU A 80 -5.66 3.58 -4.86
N TYR A 81 -4.93 3.36 -5.96
CA TYR A 81 -4.03 4.37 -6.53
C TYR A 81 -4.78 5.61 -7.01
N HIS A 82 -5.87 5.41 -7.76
CA HIS A 82 -6.71 6.51 -8.26
C HIS A 82 -7.38 7.30 -7.12
N GLN A 83 -7.60 6.67 -5.98
CA GLN A 83 -8.18 7.31 -4.79
C GLN A 83 -7.12 7.93 -3.85
N ASP A 84 -5.84 7.96 -4.21
CA ASP A 84 -4.72 8.40 -3.37
C ASP A 84 -4.61 7.61 -2.04
N LEU A 85 -5.00 6.34 -2.05
CA LEU A 85 -5.05 5.48 -0.86
C LEU A 85 -3.82 4.57 -0.69
N LEU A 86 -2.80 4.70 -1.54
CA LEU A 86 -1.57 3.90 -1.42
C LEU A 86 -0.43 4.64 -0.69
N ASP A 87 -0.63 5.91 -0.29
CA ASP A 87 0.32 6.62 0.57
C ASP A 87 0.22 6.08 2.01
N THR A 88 1.28 5.44 2.47
CA THR A 88 1.32 4.80 3.79
C THR A 88 1.28 5.79 4.96
N THR A 89 1.53 7.09 4.71
CA THR A 89 1.45 8.16 5.73
C THR A 89 0.10 8.15 6.45
N TYR A 90 -0.97 7.82 5.74
CA TYR A 90 -2.33 7.81 6.33
C TYR A 90 -2.57 6.62 7.26
N TYR A 91 -1.77 5.56 7.18
CA TYR A 91 -1.90 4.32 7.94
C TYR A 91 -0.85 4.17 9.03
N ALA A 92 0.13 5.07 9.05
CA ALA A 92 1.22 5.04 10.02
C ALA A 92 0.77 5.39 11.45
N HIS A 93 -0.44 5.94 11.62
CA HIS A 93 -0.97 6.39 12.91
C HIS A 93 -2.38 5.84 13.16
N ASP A 94 -2.71 5.57 14.43
CA ASP A 94 -4.03 5.06 14.85
C ASP A 94 -5.21 5.98 14.51
N SER A 95 -4.95 7.26 14.22
CA SER A 95 -5.97 8.23 13.78
C SER A 95 -6.69 7.81 12.50
N PHE A 96 -6.07 6.95 11.69
CA PHE A 96 -6.72 6.35 10.52
C PHE A 96 -8.04 5.66 10.88
N LEU A 97 -8.11 4.94 11.99
CA LEU A 97 -9.28 4.19 12.44
C LEU A 97 -10.48 5.08 12.82
N SER A 98 -10.22 6.35 13.15
CA SER A 98 -11.24 7.32 13.56
C SER A 98 -11.60 8.33 12.46
N THR A 99 -10.82 8.42 11.39
CA THR A 99 -11.06 9.37 10.30
C THR A 99 -12.17 8.87 9.41
N LYS A 100 -13.25 9.65 9.28
CA LYS A 100 -14.35 9.37 8.35
C LYS A 100 -14.02 10.03 7.00
N ARG A 101 -13.67 9.22 6.02
CA ARG A 101 -13.49 9.63 4.62
C ARG A 101 -14.60 9.03 3.77
N GLU A 102 -15.18 9.81 2.89
CA GLU A 102 -16.07 9.32 1.85
C GLU A 102 -15.20 9.06 0.61
N ILE A 103 -15.04 7.78 0.28
CA ILE A 103 -14.30 7.33 -0.90
C ILE A 103 -15.32 6.94 -1.97
N GLU A 104 -15.35 7.73 -3.04
CA GLU A 104 -16.26 7.48 -4.16
C GLU A 104 -15.65 6.46 -5.13
N VAL A 105 -15.99 5.19 -4.92
CA VAL A 105 -15.65 4.11 -5.86
C VAL A 105 -16.91 3.72 -6.62
N LEU A 106 -16.80 3.58 -7.93
CA LEU A 106 -17.89 3.15 -8.79
C LEU A 106 -18.44 1.80 -8.34
N GLN A 107 -19.79 1.66 -8.34
CA GLN A 107 -20.42 0.38 -7.97
C GLN A 107 -19.95 -0.77 -8.85
N ALA A 108 -19.70 -0.53 -10.14
CA ALA A 108 -19.15 -1.53 -11.06
C ALA A 108 -17.78 -2.07 -10.62
N THR A 109 -16.90 -1.22 -10.06
CA THR A 109 -15.59 -1.65 -9.51
C THR A 109 -15.79 -2.50 -8.26
N ARG A 110 -16.72 -2.11 -7.36
CA ARG A 110 -17.07 -2.91 -6.18
C ARG A 110 -17.59 -4.28 -6.56
N ASP A 111 -18.51 -4.33 -7.53
CA ASP A 111 -19.11 -5.57 -8.01
C ASP A 111 -18.04 -6.46 -8.68
N GLN A 112 -17.11 -5.87 -9.43
CA GLN A 112 -15.99 -6.59 -10.03
C GLN A 112 -15.07 -7.20 -8.96
N VAL A 113 -14.67 -6.44 -7.94
CA VAL A 113 -13.82 -6.93 -6.84
C VAL A 113 -14.51 -8.07 -6.09
N ASN A 114 -15.80 -7.92 -5.75
CA ASN A 114 -16.58 -8.95 -5.07
C ASN A 114 -16.68 -10.22 -5.92
N SER A 115 -17.05 -10.09 -7.20
CA SER A 115 -17.20 -11.21 -8.13
C SER A 115 -15.89 -11.98 -8.33
N LEU A 116 -14.76 -11.27 -8.49
CA LEU A 116 -13.45 -11.91 -8.61
C LEU A 116 -13.07 -12.64 -7.32
N THR A 117 -13.33 -12.03 -6.16
CA THR A 117 -13.04 -12.64 -4.85
C THR A 117 -13.85 -13.92 -4.65
N GLU A 118 -15.17 -13.88 -4.90
CA GLU A 118 -16.06 -15.05 -4.79
C GLU A 118 -15.67 -16.15 -5.76
N LYS A 119 -15.31 -15.79 -6.99
CA LYS A 119 -14.84 -16.74 -8.00
C LYS A 119 -13.60 -17.49 -7.53
N VAL A 120 -12.57 -16.77 -7.05
CA VAL A 120 -11.33 -17.40 -6.56
C VAL A 120 -11.62 -18.29 -5.36
N ILE A 121 -12.42 -17.83 -4.39
CA ILE A 121 -12.78 -18.62 -3.22
C ILE A 121 -13.50 -19.90 -3.64
N GLY A 122 -14.49 -19.83 -4.54
CA GLY A 122 -15.22 -20.99 -5.02
C GLY A 122 -14.35 -22.01 -5.74
N MET A 123 -13.41 -21.54 -6.58
CA MET A 123 -12.43 -22.39 -7.26
C MET A 123 -11.52 -23.12 -6.24
N CYS A 124 -11.03 -22.39 -5.24
CA CYS A 124 -10.19 -22.95 -4.18
C CYS A 124 -10.96 -23.94 -3.31
N ASP A 125 -12.21 -23.66 -2.95
CA ASP A 125 -13.07 -24.53 -2.16
C ASP A 125 -13.29 -25.87 -2.87
N ALA A 126 -13.52 -25.87 -4.17
CA ALA A 126 -13.65 -27.07 -4.98
C ALA A 126 -12.33 -27.87 -5.01
N ARG A 127 -11.17 -27.20 -5.18
CA ARG A 127 -9.85 -27.87 -5.16
C ARG A 127 -9.52 -28.47 -3.80
N ILE A 128 -9.75 -27.73 -2.72
CA ILE A 128 -9.48 -28.21 -1.34
C ILE A 128 -10.40 -29.36 -0.99
N SER A 129 -11.66 -29.35 -1.43
CA SER A 129 -12.60 -30.44 -1.22
C SER A 129 -12.15 -31.73 -1.93
N SER A 130 -11.57 -31.62 -3.11
CA SER A 130 -11.03 -32.75 -3.87
C SER A 130 -9.64 -33.18 -3.39
N ASN A 131 -8.81 -32.26 -2.92
CA ASN A 131 -7.47 -32.49 -2.39
C ASN A 131 -7.20 -31.62 -1.15
N PRO A 132 -7.45 -32.13 0.07
CA PRO A 132 -7.19 -31.40 1.31
C PRO A 132 -5.73 -31.02 1.57
N ASN A 133 -4.79 -31.52 0.76
CA ASN A 133 -3.37 -31.18 0.83
C ASN A 133 -2.91 -30.21 -0.26
N ASP A 134 -3.84 -29.55 -0.95
CA ASP A 134 -3.51 -28.55 -1.96
C ASP A 134 -3.07 -27.23 -1.31
N LYS A 135 -1.76 -27.13 -1.01
CA LYS A 135 -1.16 -25.91 -0.41
C LYS A 135 -1.36 -24.68 -1.27
N ASN A 136 -1.37 -24.82 -2.62
CA ASN A 136 -1.55 -23.69 -3.53
C ASN A 136 -2.98 -23.16 -3.50
N ALA A 137 -3.98 -24.04 -3.39
CA ALA A 137 -5.37 -23.62 -3.25
C ALA A 137 -5.62 -22.91 -1.90
N PHE A 138 -5.01 -23.38 -0.80
CA PHE A 138 -5.05 -22.66 0.48
C PHE A 138 -4.42 -21.27 0.36
N PHE A 139 -3.22 -21.18 -0.20
CA PHE A 139 -2.56 -19.89 -0.39
C PHE A 139 -3.41 -18.96 -1.27
N ALA A 140 -3.88 -19.40 -2.43
CA ALA A 140 -4.67 -18.60 -3.35
C ALA A 140 -5.96 -18.05 -2.72
N ARG A 141 -6.66 -18.89 -1.90
CA ARG A 141 -7.87 -18.47 -1.17
C ARG A 141 -7.54 -17.45 -0.09
N GLY A 142 -6.47 -17.67 0.66
CA GLY A 142 -5.98 -16.72 1.67
C GLY A 142 -5.57 -15.38 1.04
N TYR A 143 -4.91 -15.41 -0.11
CA TYR A 143 -4.51 -14.21 -0.84
C TYR A 143 -5.72 -13.39 -1.29
N ALA A 144 -6.73 -14.01 -1.93
CA ALA A 144 -7.96 -13.34 -2.32
C ALA A 144 -8.68 -12.68 -1.13
N ARG A 145 -8.80 -13.40 -0.01
CA ARG A 145 -9.41 -12.88 1.23
C ARG A 145 -8.62 -11.70 1.80
N GLY A 146 -7.28 -11.78 1.76
CA GLY A 146 -6.40 -10.70 2.20
C GLY A 146 -6.57 -9.44 1.35
N MET A 147 -6.57 -9.58 0.03
CA MET A 147 -6.82 -8.48 -0.91
C MET A 147 -8.20 -7.85 -0.70
N HIS A 148 -9.23 -8.66 -0.58
CA HIS A 148 -10.58 -8.17 -0.29
C HIS A 148 -10.66 -7.46 1.07
N SER A 149 -10.01 -8.02 2.11
CA SER A 149 -9.91 -7.37 3.42
C SER A 149 -9.30 -5.98 3.34
N ALA A 150 -8.21 -5.81 2.57
CA ALA A 150 -7.59 -4.51 2.35
C ALA A 150 -8.56 -3.53 1.66
N PHE A 151 -9.23 -3.97 0.59
CA PHE A 151 -10.19 -3.14 -0.14
C PHE A 151 -11.33 -2.63 0.75
N ILE A 152 -12.03 -3.51 1.47
CA ILE A 152 -13.15 -3.11 2.33
C ILE A 152 -12.70 -2.33 3.58
N THR A 153 -11.43 -2.47 4.00
CA THR A 153 -10.84 -1.63 5.05
C THR A 153 -10.65 -0.20 4.55
N LEU A 154 -10.02 -0.04 3.38
CA LEU A 154 -9.56 1.24 2.88
C LEU A 154 -10.66 2.04 2.19
N VAL A 155 -11.60 1.35 1.53
CA VAL A 155 -12.67 1.97 0.76
C VAL A 155 -13.97 2.08 1.58
N ASP A 156 -14.38 0.99 2.23
CA ASP A 156 -15.69 0.91 2.90
C ASP A 156 -15.64 1.22 4.40
N HIS A 157 -14.44 1.35 4.98
CA HIS A 157 -14.22 1.47 6.42
C HIS A 157 -14.96 0.39 7.23
N SER A 158 -15.15 -0.79 6.63
CA SER A 158 -15.89 -1.90 7.22
C SER A 158 -14.98 -2.81 8.05
N PHE A 159 -14.44 -2.28 9.14
CA PHE A 159 -13.39 -2.92 9.94
C PHE A 159 -13.77 -4.32 10.48
N ALA A 160 -15.04 -4.53 10.86
CA ALA A 160 -15.49 -5.84 11.35
C ALA A 160 -15.51 -6.91 10.25
N ALA A 161 -15.99 -6.56 9.05
CA ALA A 161 -15.98 -7.46 7.89
C ALA A 161 -14.55 -7.72 7.43
N ALA A 162 -13.71 -6.67 7.37
CA ALA A 162 -12.30 -6.77 7.05
C ALA A 162 -11.54 -7.69 8.02
N ALA A 163 -11.75 -7.55 9.32
CA ALA A 163 -11.14 -8.39 10.35
C ALA A 163 -11.52 -9.87 10.16
N ARG A 164 -12.77 -10.17 9.80
CA ARG A 164 -13.22 -11.54 9.51
C ARG A 164 -12.48 -12.10 8.29
N GLN A 165 -12.39 -11.35 7.19
CA GLN A 165 -11.68 -11.76 5.99
C GLN A 165 -10.18 -11.94 6.27
N GLY A 166 -9.56 -11.01 6.99
CA GLY A 166 -8.16 -11.11 7.38
C GLY A 166 -7.85 -12.31 8.26
N TYR A 167 -8.75 -12.66 9.21
CA TYR A 167 -8.61 -13.85 10.02
C TYR A 167 -8.72 -15.15 9.19
N GLN A 168 -9.64 -15.20 8.25
CA GLN A 168 -9.76 -16.33 7.32
C GLN A 168 -8.56 -16.43 6.39
N ALA A 169 -8.04 -15.31 5.89
CA ALA A 169 -6.82 -15.24 5.10
C ALA A 169 -5.61 -15.82 5.84
N ARG A 170 -5.45 -15.45 7.12
CA ARG A 170 -4.42 -16.04 7.99
C ARG A 170 -4.58 -17.54 8.14
N ASN A 171 -5.79 -18.05 8.43
CA ASN A 171 -6.03 -19.49 8.64
C ASN A 171 -5.70 -20.29 7.38
N ASP A 172 -6.06 -19.78 6.20
CA ASP A 172 -5.69 -20.40 4.94
C ASP A 172 -4.16 -20.39 4.73
N SER A 173 -3.51 -19.28 5.05
CA SER A 173 -2.05 -19.15 4.97
C SER A 173 -1.33 -20.09 5.95
N GLU A 174 -1.84 -20.26 7.16
CA GLU A 174 -1.33 -21.24 8.13
C GLU A 174 -1.52 -22.69 7.64
N ALA A 175 -2.63 -22.99 6.97
CA ALA A 175 -2.83 -24.29 6.35
C ALA A 175 -1.81 -24.56 5.24
N ALA A 176 -1.52 -23.57 4.39
CA ALA A 176 -0.49 -23.68 3.37
C ALA A 176 0.91 -23.90 3.98
N VAL A 177 1.28 -23.10 5.00
CA VAL A 177 2.57 -23.24 5.71
C VAL A 177 2.67 -24.57 6.47
N LYS A 178 1.57 -25.10 7.01
CA LYS A 178 1.54 -26.42 7.65
C LYS A 178 1.84 -27.55 6.67
N LEU A 179 1.37 -27.42 5.43
CA LEU A 179 1.63 -28.38 4.35
C LEU A 179 3.04 -28.20 3.76
N ASP A 180 3.56 -26.97 3.79
CA ASP A 180 4.90 -26.64 3.29
C ASP A 180 5.49 -25.47 4.07
N GLN A 181 6.38 -25.75 5.02
CA GLN A 181 7.00 -24.75 5.89
C GLN A 181 7.85 -23.70 5.13
N GLN A 182 8.28 -24.03 3.90
CA GLN A 182 9.06 -23.15 3.04
C GLN A 182 8.17 -22.29 2.11
N TYR A 183 6.84 -22.39 2.19
CA TYR A 183 5.91 -21.58 1.40
C TYR A 183 5.95 -20.11 1.88
N ALA A 184 6.96 -19.37 1.41
CA ALA A 184 7.25 -18.03 1.90
C ALA A 184 6.14 -17.01 1.61
N ASP A 185 5.46 -17.12 0.45
CA ASP A 185 4.36 -16.24 0.09
C ASP A 185 3.23 -16.23 1.13
N ALA A 186 2.92 -17.38 1.72
CA ALA A 186 1.86 -17.49 2.72
C ALA A 186 2.20 -16.81 4.06
N LYS A 187 3.49 -16.57 4.36
CA LYS A 187 3.92 -15.96 5.61
C LYS A 187 3.53 -14.49 5.73
N MET A 188 3.27 -13.79 4.61
CA MET A 188 2.83 -12.39 4.62
C MET A 188 1.54 -12.18 5.42
N ALA A 189 0.47 -12.92 5.12
CA ALA A 189 -0.81 -12.75 5.81
C ALA A 189 -0.74 -13.12 7.29
N ILE A 190 0.07 -14.14 7.64
CA ILE A 190 0.34 -14.51 9.04
C ILE A 190 1.07 -13.36 9.74
N GLY A 191 2.11 -12.78 9.11
CA GLY A 191 2.89 -11.68 9.64
C GLY A 191 2.05 -10.41 9.88
N ILE A 192 1.21 -10.06 8.90
CA ILE A 192 0.28 -8.92 9.01
C ILE A 192 -0.65 -9.10 10.22
N GLN A 193 -1.28 -10.26 10.35
CA GLN A 193 -2.22 -10.51 11.43
C GLN A 193 -1.53 -10.52 12.80
N GLN A 194 -0.36 -11.14 12.93
CA GLN A 194 0.42 -11.18 14.17
C GLN A 194 0.75 -9.76 14.66
N PHE A 195 1.22 -8.89 13.76
CA PHE A 195 1.55 -7.51 14.10
C PHE A 195 0.30 -6.68 14.41
N ALA A 196 -0.74 -6.76 13.56
CA ALA A 196 -1.97 -5.99 13.71
C ALA A 196 -2.66 -6.29 15.04
N VAL A 197 -2.82 -7.57 15.42
CA VAL A 197 -3.43 -7.95 16.69
C VAL A 197 -2.58 -7.46 17.89
N ALA A 198 -1.26 -7.56 17.80
CA ALA A 198 -0.36 -7.07 18.85
C ALA A 198 -0.41 -5.55 19.02
N SER A 199 -0.77 -4.81 17.95
CA SER A 199 -0.89 -3.35 17.93
C SER A 199 -2.23 -2.84 18.43
N LEU A 200 -3.24 -3.70 18.62
CA LEU A 200 -4.53 -3.31 19.17
C LEU A 200 -4.41 -2.74 20.61
N PRO A 201 -5.27 -1.78 20.98
CA PRO A 201 -5.35 -1.29 22.35
C PRO A 201 -5.51 -2.45 23.34
N ARG A 202 -4.89 -2.34 24.53
CA ARG A 202 -4.84 -3.44 25.52
C ARG A 202 -6.19 -4.06 25.82
N PHE A 203 -7.24 -3.24 25.91
CA PHE A 203 -8.60 -3.71 26.17
C PHE A 203 -9.12 -4.58 25.00
N VAL A 204 -9.01 -4.11 23.77
CA VAL A 204 -9.45 -4.84 22.57
C VAL A 204 -8.65 -6.15 22.42
N ARG A 205 -7.34 -6.08 22.62
CA ARG A 205 -6.45 -7.26 22.57
C ARG A 205 -6.84 -8.33 23.61
N LEU A 206 -7.25 -7.92 24.82
CA LEU A 206 -7.75 -8.85 25.83
C LEU A 206 -9.02 -9.56 25.37
N MET A 207 -9.97 -8.81 24.80
CA MET A 207 -11.22 -9.37 24.27
C MET A 207 -10.98 -10.38 23.13
N VAL A 208 -10.11 -10.01 22.20
CA VAL A 208 -9.72 -10.90 21.07
C VAL A 208 -8.93 -12.10 21.59
N GLY A 209 -8.11 -11.94 22.61
CA GLY A 209 -7.34 -13.01 23.26
C GLY A 209 -8.21 -14.10 23.90
N ILE A 210 -9.36 -13.72 24.52
CA ILE A 210 -10.34 -14.68 25.05
C ILE A 210 -10.91 -15.57 23.93
N MET A 211 -10.97 -15.05 22.69
CA MET A 211 -11.38 -15.81 21.49
C MET A 211 -10.25 -16.65 20.89
N GLY A 212 -9.09 -16.77 21.58
CA GLY A 212 -7.95 -17.54 21.11
C GLY A 212 -7.09 -16.86 20.02
N VAL A 213 -7.31 -15.57 19.74
CA VAL A 213 -6.55 -14.83 18.73
C VAL A 213 -5.46 -14.03 19.43
N GLY A 214 -4.22 -14.51 19.35
CA GLY A 214 -3.03 -13.82 19.84
C GLY A 214 -2.24 -13.13 18.73
N GLY A 215 -1.34 -12.21 19.13
CA GLY A 215 -0.42 -11.54 18.21
C GLY A 215 0.90 -11.19 18.91
N SER A 216 1.95 -11.09 18.10
CA SER A 216 3.29 -10.65 18.51
C SER A 216 3.88 -9.79 17.41
N LYS A 217 4.30 -8.55 17.75
CA LYS A 217 4.92 -7.65 16.77
C LYS A 217 6.17 -8.26 16.16
N GLU A 218 7.10 -8.77 16.97
CA GLU A 218 8.35 -9.34 16.47
C GLU A 218 8.12 -10.58 15.60
N LYS A 219 7.25 -11.50 16.02
CA LYS A 219 6.89 -12.65 15.15
C LYS A 219 6.26 -12.20 13.84
N GLY A 220 5.43 -11.16 13.88
CA GLY A 220 4.86 -10.56 12.68
C GLY A 220 5.92 -10.01 11.73
N LEU A 221 6.87 -9.22 12.27
CA LEU A 221 7.98 -8.68 11.50
C LEU A 221 8.90 -9.78 10.94
N ASP A 222 9.15 -10.85 11.70
CA ASP A 222 9.98 -11.97 11.23
C ASP A 222 9.32 -12.73 10.08
N MET A 223 8.01 -13.00 10.16
CA MET A 223 7.25 -13.62 9.07
C MET A 223 7.27 -12.72 7.81
N LEU A 224 7.16 -11.41 7.98
CA LEU A 224 7.26 -10.47 6.87
C LEU A 224 8.69 -10.44 6.29
N ARG A 225 9.73 -10.51 7.11
CA ARG A 225 11.13 -10.62 6.63
C ARG A 225 11.35 -11.88 5.81
N GLU A 226 10.82 -13.02 6.26
CA GLU A 226 10.92 -14.27 5.51
C GLU A 226 10.17 -14.20 4.17
N SER A 227 8.95 -13.65 4.17
CA SER A 227 8.19 -13.46 2.94
C SER A 227 8.86 -12.44 2.01
N ALA A 228 9.43 -11.36 2.55
CA ALA A 228 10.18 -10.35 1.82
C ALA A 228 11.45 -10.91 1.14
N ALA A 229 12.11 -11.90 1.77
CA ALA A 229 13.34 -12.50 1.27
C ALA A 229 13.10 -13.63 0.26
N HIS A 230 12.01 -14.37 0.41
CA HIS A 230 11.81 -15.64 -0.29
C HIS A 230 10.46 -15.75 -1.01
N GLY A 231 9.51 -14.82 -0.77
CA GLY A 231 8.21 -14.79 -1.46
C GLY A 231 8.38 -14.46 -2.95
N VAL A 232 7.67 -15.18 -3.80
CA VAL A 232 7.72 -15.01 -5.25
C VAL A 232 6.77 -13.91 -5.71
N VAL A 233 5.54 -13.91 -5.18
CA VAL A 233 4.50 -12.93 -5.53
C VAL A 233 4.16 -11.97 -4.39
N THR A 234 4.59 -12.27 -3.16
CA THR A 234 4.33 -11.41 -2.00
C THR A 234 5.58 -10.73 -1.45
N GLY A 235 6.74 -10.94 -2.11
CA GLY A 235 8.02 -10.44 -1.60
C GLY A 235 8.07 -8.90 -1.52
N ILE A 236 7.58 -8.22 -2.53
CA ILE A 236 7.58 -6.74 -2.59
C ILE A 236 6.52 -6.16 -1.64
N GLU A 237 5.31 -6.71 -1.65
CA GLU A 237 4.23 -6.33 -0.72
C GLU A 237 4.64 -6.55 0.74
N SER A 238 5.38 -7.64 1.01
CA SER A 238 5.92 -7.91 2.35
C SER A 238 6.97 -6.89 2.77
N ARG A 239 7.84 -6.43 1.85
CA ARG A 239 8.81 -5.35 2.12
C ARG A 239 8.09 -4.03 2.40
N THR A 240 7.06 -3.69 1.59
CA THR A 240 6.25 -2.48 1.78
C THR A 240 5.52 -2.52 3.13
N THR A 241 4.90 -3.66 3.46
CA THR A 241 4.21 -3.87 4.74
C THR A 241 5.19 -3.84 5.91
N LEU A 242 6.36 -4.42 5.76
CA LEU A 242 7.43 -4.38 6.76
C LEU A 242 7.87 -2.94 7.04
N SER A 243 8.08 -2.13 6.00
CA SER A 243 8.40 -0.72 6.12
C SER A 243 7.30 0.05 6.89
N LEU A 244 6.03 -0.16 6.54
CA LEU A 244 4.88 0.45 7.23
C LEU A 244 4.84 0.06 8.72
N PHE A 245 5.03 -1.21 9.05
CA PHE A 245 4.97 -1.69 10.44
C PHE A 245 6.16 -1.23 11.28
N LEU A 246 7.36 -1.18 10.68
CA LEU A 246 8.54 -0.58 11.32
C LEU A 246 8.32 0.91 11.58
N ARG A 247 7.73 1.65 10.62
CA ARG A 247 7.35 3.06 10.78
C ARG A 247 6.35 3.24 11.92
N HIS A 248 5.27 2.45 11.96
CA HIS A 248 4.28 2.46 13.04
C HIS A 248 4.90 2.17 14.42
N ASP A 249 5.93 1.35 14.47
CA ASP A 249 6.65 1.00 15.73
C ASP A 249 7.78 1.98 16.08
N GLY A 250 7.93 3.07 15.31
CA GLY A 250 8.96 4.11 15.50
C GLY A 250 10.37 3.69 15.06
N ARG A 251 10.51 2.57 14.38
CA ARG A 251 11.79 2.04 13.87
C ARG A 251 12.13 2.63 12.50
N TYR A 252 12.14 3.96 12.43
CA TYR A 252 12.27 4.71 11.16
C TYR A 252 13.53 4.39 10.37
N ALA A 253 14.67 4.16 11.03
CA ALA A 253 15.93 3.85 10.35
C ALA A 253 15.85 2.53 9.57
N GLU A 254 15.23 1.49 10.16
CA GLU A 254 15.02 0.21 9.51
C GLU A 254 13.98 0.33 8.37
N ALA A 255 12.87 1.04 8.60
CA ALA A 255 11.86 1.31 7.58
C ALA A 255 12.49 2.02 6.36
N LEU A 256 13.30 3.05 6.61
CA LEU A 256 13.99 3.81 5.55
C LEU A 256 14.99 2.94 4.76
N GLN A 257 15.69 2.02 5.42
CA GLN A 257 16.58 1.08 4.74
C GLN A 257 15.82 0.15 3.80
N VAL A 258 14.69 -0.41 4.27
CA VAL A 258 13.82 -1.27 3.44
C VAL A 258 13.29 -0.48 2.24
N GLN A 259 12.81 0.75 2.49
CA GLN A 259 12.17 1.56 1.46
C GLN A 259 13.16 2.07 0.40
N ARG A 260 14.37 2.46 0.79
CA ARG A 260 15.45 2.81 -0.17
C ARG A 260 15.75 1.62 -1.09
N GLY A 261 15.86 0.41 -0.54
CA GLY A 261 16.07 -0.78 -1.36
C GLY A 261 14.91 -1.07 -2.33
N LEU A 262 13.66 -0.70 -2.02
CA LEU A 262 12.54 -0.76 -2.97
C LEU A 262 12.66 0.33 -4.04
N ALA A 263 12.94 1.57 -3.65
CA ALA A 263 13.10 2.69 -4.57
C ALA A 263 14.29 2.49 -5.55
N ASP A 264 15.39 1.89 -5.10
CA ASP A 264 16.54 1.54 -5.94
C ASP A 264 16.21 0.41 -6.92
N GLN A 265 15.43 -0.58 -6.49
CA GLN A 265 15.03 -1.70 -7.34
C GLN A 265 13.96 -1.30 -8.38
N TYR A 266 13.07 -0.38 -8.03
CA TYR A 266 11.97 0.10 -8.86
C TYR A 266 12.02 1.63 -8.96
N PRO A 267 13.02 2.20 -9.68
CA PRO A 267 13.22 3.64 -9.74
C PRO A 267 12.08 4.40 -10.41
N HIS A 268 11.27 3.71 -11.22
CA HIS A 268 10.09 4.26 -11.89
C HIS A 268 8.79 4.09 -11.08
N ASP A 269 8.85 3.49 -9.89
CA ASP A 269 7.73 3.47 -8.95
C ASP A 269 7.70 4.80 -8.16
N TYR A 270 6.72 5.63 -8.49
CA TYR A 270 6.52 6.92 -7.84
C TYR A 270 6.29 6.79 -6.33
N LEU A 271 5.53 5.76 -5.89
CA LEU A 271 5.18 5.57 -4.48
C LEU A 271 6.38 5.19 -3.64
N PHE A 272 7.29 4.36 -4.16
CA PHE A 272 8.50 3.99 -3.42
C PHE A 272 9.43 5.19 -3.23
N GLN A 273 9.55 6.07 -4.24
CA GLN A 273 10.31 7.31 -4.11
C GLN A 273 9.64 8.27 -3.11
N LEU A 274 8.32 8.42 -3.18
CA LEU A 274 7.53 9.25 -2.27
C LEU A 274 7.69 8.79 -0.81
N GLU A 275 7.63 7.48 -0.58
CA GLU A 275 7.70 6.91 0.78
C GLU A 275 9.07 7.12 1.44
N VAL A 276 10.16 7.17 0.67
CA VAL A 276 11.47 7.59 1.20
C VAL A 276 11.38 9.00 1.77
N ALA A 277 10.74 9.94 1.07
CA ALA A 277 10.55 11.31 1.55
C ALA A 277 9.64 11.36 2.80
N ASN A 278 8.55 10.59 2.81
CA ASN A 278 7.64 10.47 3.94
C ASN A 278 8.36 9.95 5.21
N LEU A 279 9.18 8.92 5.09
CA LEU A 279 9.95 8.36 6.20
C LEU A 279 11.03 9.32 6.72
N LEU A 280 11.68 10.06 5.84
CA LEU A 280 12.61 11.13 6.24
C LEU A 280 11.90 12.22 7.03
N LYS A 281 10.70 12.63 6.60
CA LYS A 281 9.86 13.59 7.32
C LYS A 281 9.52 13.08 8.72
N ASP A 282 8.98 11.87 8.83
CA ASP A 282 8.51 11.29 10.08
C ASP A 282 9.64 10.97 11.07
N SER A 283 10.85 10.69 10.55
CA SER A 283 12.05 10.50 11.38
C SER A 283 12.71 11.81 11.84
N GLY A 284 12.08 12.97 11.56
CA GLY A 284 12.59 14.28 11.95
C GLY A 284 13.73 14.81 11.07
N GLN A 285 14.02 14.17 9.94
CA GLN A 285 15.05 14.57 8.99
C GLN A 285 14.49 15.52 7.92
N GLY A 286 13.79 16.57 8.35
CA GLY A 286 12.96 17.40 7.47
C GLY A 286 13.71 18.07 6.32
N ASN A 287 14.97 18.52 6.49
CA ASN A 287 15.74 19.07 5.38
C ASN A 287 15.97 18.02 4.28
N GLN A 288 16.30 16.78 4.67
CA GLN A 288 16.45 15.68 3.72
C GLN A 288 15.12 15.28 3.10
N ALA A 289 14.02 15.36 3.86
CA ALA A 289 12.67 15.13 3.35
C ALA A 289 12.28 16.15 2.28
N ILE A 290 12.54 17.45 2.51
CA ILE A 290 12.30 18.52 1.53
C ILE A 290 13.04 18.23 0.22
N GLU A 291 14.32 17.88 0.30
CA GLU A 291 15.11 17.56 -0.89
C GLU A 291 14.61 16.28 -1.58
N ALA A 292 14.18 15.27 -0.82
CA ALA A 292 13.61 14.04 -1.38
C ALA A 292 12.27 14.31 -2.10
N TYR A 293 11.36 15.09 -1.53
CA TYR A 293 10.12 15.50 -2.21
C TYR A 293 10.40 16.29 -3.49
N LYS A 294 11.33 17.26 -3.45
CA LYS A 294 11.73 18.01 -4.64
C LYS A 294 12.30 17.09 -5.72
N HIS A 295 13.14 16.13 -5.32
CA HIS A 295 13.70 15.15 -6.24
C HIS A 295 12.61 14.33 -6.95
N VAL A 296 11.56 13.89 -6.23
CA VAL A 296 10.41 13.19 -6.82
C VAL A 296 9.69 14.09 -7.84
N LEU A 297 9.47 15.36 -7.50
CA LEU A 297 8.84 16.33 -8.39
C LEU A 297 9.69 16.61 -9.64
N ASP A 298 11.00 16.69 -9.50
CA ASP A 298 11.95 16.86 -10.62
C ASP A 298 12.00 15.63 -11.54
N LEU A 299 11.98 14.43 -10.97
CA LEU A 299 11.89 13.19 -11.76
C LEU A 299 10.60 13.14 -12.58
N ALA A 300 9.50 13.60 -12.02
CA ALA A 300 8.21 13.63 -12.70
C ALA A 300 8.15 14.61 -13.90
N GLN A 301 9.09 15.56 -13.98
CA GLN A 301 9.22 16.45 -15.14
C GLN A 301 9.87 15.76 -16.35
N LYS A 302 10.54 14.63 -16.14
CA LYS A 302 11.15 13.84 -17.22
C LYS A 302 10.05 13.05 -17.94
N PRO A 303 9.83 13.26 -19.24
CA PRO A 303 8.78 12.58 -19.97
C PRO A 303 8.87 11.05 -19.83
N GLY A 304 7.78 10.41 -19.39
CA GLY A 304 7.69 8.95 -19.28
C GLY A 304 8.52 8.33 -18.15
N TYR A 305 9.10 9.12 -17.24
CA TYR A 305 9.84 8.57 -16.11
C TYR A 305 8.94 7.83 -15.12
N PHE A 306 7.79 8.42 -14.79
CA PHE A 306 6.72 7.77 -14.02
C PHE A 306 5.49 7.57 -14.90
N VAL A 307 4.70 6.55 -14.61
CA VAL A 307 3.38 6.32 -15.21
C VAL A 307 2.34 6.96 -14.30
N ASP A 308 1.62 7.97 -14.81
CA ASP A 308 0.55 8.71 -14.09
C ASP A 308 0.91 9.08 -12.63
N PRO A 309 1.98 9.85 -12.37
CA PRO A 309 2.40 10.17 -11.02
C PRO A 309 1.34 11.00 -10.28
N ARG A 310 1.06 10.62 -9.06
CA ARG A 310 0.10 11.30 -8.17
C ARG A 310 0.79 12.47 -7.44
N LEU A 311 1.17 13.52 -8.18
CA LEU A 311 2.02 14.63 -7.69
C LEU A 311 1.42 15.40 -6.51
N GLN A 312 0.10 15.38 -6.35
CA GLN A 312 -0.59 15.96 -5.19
C GLN A 312 -0.06 15.44 -3.86
N MET A 313 0.34 14.15 -3.78
CA MET A 313 0.90 13.57 -2.57
C MET A 313 2.29 14.12 -2.26
N ALA A 314 3.15 14.27 -3.26
CA ALA A 314 4.48 14.87 -3.08
C ALA A 314 4.40 16.36 -2.70
N TRP A 315 3.55 17.14 -3.37
CA TRP A 315 3.31 18.54 -3.03
C TRP A 315 2.76 18.69 -1.62
N PHE A 316 1.82 17.82 -1.22
CA PHE A 316 1.23 17.85 0.11
C PHE A 316 2.27 17.51 1.19
N GLY A 317 3.06 16.45 1.01
CA GLY A 317 4.12 16.06 1.95
C GLY A 317 5.23 17.10 2.08
N LEU A 318 5.61 17.74 0.96
CA LEU A 318 6.55 18.87 0.94
C LEU A 318 6.00 20.05 1.76
N ALA A 319 4.74 20.43 1.50
CA ALA A 319 4.08 21.53 2.21
C ALA A 319 3.94 21.25 3.72
N ASP A 320 3.58 20.03 4.11
CA ASP A 320 3.51 19.61 5.52
C ASP A 320 4.88 19.75 6.20
N THR A 321 5.94 19.36 5.51
CA THR A 321 7.31 19.47 6.03
C THR A 321 7.70 20.93 6.20
N GLN A 322 7.44 21.79 5.20
CA GLN A 322 7.71 23.22 5.24
C GLN A 322 6.91 23.93 6.35
N ARG A 323 5.62 23.57 6.53
CA ARG A 323 4.79 24.02 7.66
C ARG A 323 5.44 23.69 9.01
N GLY A 324 5.98 22.47 9.15
CA GLY A 324 6.70 22.04 10.37
C GLY A 324 7.94 22.91 10.66
N TYR A 325 8.62 23.39 9.63
CA TYR A 325 9.76 24.31 9.74
C TYR A 325 9.37 25.80 9.79
N ASN A 326 8.08 26.11 9.92
CA ASN A 326 7.54 27.46 9.93
C ASN A 326 7.77 28.25 8.63
N ASP A 327 8.06 27.60 7.52
CA ASP A 327 8.07 28.20 6.19
C ASP A 327 6.64 28.24 5.64
N ILE A 328 5.86 29.19 6.16
CA ILE A 328 4.42 29.29 5.90
C ILE A 328 4.14 29.67 4.45
N HIS A 329 4.99 30.50 3.83
CA HIS A 329 4.84 30.89 2.43
C HIS A 329 4.97 29.69 1.48
N SER A 330 6.04 28.91 1.65
CA SER A 330 6.27 27.72 0.82
C SER A 330 5.19 26.66 1.08
N ALA A 331 4.77 26.49 2.34
CA ALA A 331 3.70 25.55 2.71
C ALA A 331 2.37 25.93 2.03
N ALA A 332 1.97 27.22 2.03
CA ALA A 332 0.77 27.70 1.35
C ALA A 332 0.81 27.36 -0.15
N ALA A 333 1.94 27.69 -0.80
CA ALA A 333 2.13 27.40 -2.22
C ALA A 333 2.08 25.90 -2.53
N GLY A 334 2.74 25.06 -1.72
CA GLY A 334 2.75 23.60 -1.89
C GLY A 334 1.37 22.97 -1.73
N TYR A 335 0.57 23.37 -0.74
CA TYR A 335 -0.81 22.91 -0.60
C TYR A 335 -1.70 23.34 -1.76
N MET A 336 -1.53 24.56 -2.28
CA MET A 336 -2.23 24.99 -3.50
C MET A 336 -1.85 24.11 -4.70
N GLN A 337 -0.56 23.83 -4.89
CA GLN A 337 -0.09 22.96 -5.97
C GLN A 337 -0.69 21.55 -5.84
N ALA A 338 -0.77 21.00 -4.62
CA ALA A 338 -1.43 19.73 -4.38
C ALA A 338 -2.91 19.77 -4.81
N ALA A 339 -3.65 20.79 -4.37
CA ALA A 339 -5.08 20.92 -4.67
C ALA A 339 -5.38 21.16 -6.17
N MET A 340 -4.42 21.73 -6.92
CA MET A 340 -4.57 22.03 -8.34
C MET A 340 -4.26 20.85 -9.26
N GLN A 341 -3.69 19.76 -8.76
CA GLN A 341 -3.40 18.60 -9.60
C GLN A 341 -4.69 18.03 -10.20
N PRO A 342 -4.74 17.73 -11.52
CA PRO A 342 -5.98 17.34 -12.19
C PRO A 342 -6.52 16.00 -11.70
N ASN A 343 -5.62 15.06 -11.37
CA ASN A 343 -5.94 13.71 -10.90
C ASN A 343 -6.02 13.58 -9.37
N CYS A 344 -6.03 14.69 -8.62
CA CYS A 344 -6.15 14.69 -7.16
C CYS A 344 -7.53 14.20 -6.72
N SER A 345 -7.58 13.25 -5.80
CA SER A 345 -8.82 12.79 -5.19
C SER A 345 -9.51 13.90 -4.39
N ASP A 346 -10.84 13.86 -4.32
CA ASP A 346 -11.61 14.95 -3.70
C ASP A 346 -11.28 15.13 -2.22
N TRP A 347 -11.07 14.05 -1.49
CA TRP A 347 -10.73 14.13 -0.07
C TRP A 347 -9.36 14.80 0.16
N LEU A 348 -8.36 14.48 -0.66
CA LEU A 348 -7.02 15.09 -0.55
C LEU A 348 -7.02 16.54 -1.02
N ARG A 349 -7.76 16.83 -2.10
CA ARG A 349 -7.96 18.19 -2.61
C ARG A 349 -8.54 19.11 -1.54
N LYS A 350 -9.60 18.68 -0.85
CA LYS A 350 -10.21 19.47 0.24
C LYS A 350 -9.28 19.66 1.42
N ARG A 351 -8.53 18.62 1.78
CA ARG A 351 -7.52 18.72 2.84
C ARG A 351 -6.43 19.72 2.47
N ALA A 352 -5.95 19.69 1.23
CA ALA A 352 -4.97 20.66 0.74
C ALA A 352 -5.52 22.08 0.71
N GLN A 353 -6.76 22.28 0.29
CA GLN A 353 -7.44 23.58 0.30
C GLN A 353 -7.62 24.11 1.73
N LEU A 354 -8.05 23.27 2.69
CA LEU A 354 -8.15 23.66 4.09
C LEU A 354 -6.80 24.11 4.63
N ASN A 355 -5.76 23.31 4.44
CA ASN A 355 -4.41 23.61 4.94
C ASN A 355 -3.83 24.86 4.27
N ALA A 356 -4.08 25.09 2.98
CA ALA A 356 -3.70 26.33 2.31
C ALA A 356 -4.39 27.54 2.95
N GLY A 357 -5.69 27.43 3.25
CA GLY A 357 -6.45 28.48 3.95
C GLY A 357 -5.86 28.80 5.32
N GLU A 358 -5.49 27.76 6.10
CA GLU A 358 -4.81 27.94 7.40
C GLU A 358 -3.49 28.69 7.23
N MET A 359 -2.70 28.36 6.22
CA MET A 359 -1.44 29.06 5.95
C MET A 359 -1.67 30.52 5.55
N PHE A 360 -2.67 30.82 4.72
CA PHE A 360 -3.01 32.20 4.36
C PHE A 360 -3.50 33.03 5.54
N ASP A 361 -4.27 32.46 6.48
CA ASP A 361 -4.62 33.15 7.72
C ASP A 361 -3.37 33.49 8.54
N LEU A 362 -2.41 32.58 8.66
CA LEU A 362 -1.13 32.84 9.35
C LEU A 362 -0.27 33.90 8.65
N LEU A 363 -0.44 34.09 7.35
CA LEU A 363 0.20 35.15 6.56
C LEU A 363 -0.58 36.47 6.58
N ASN A 364 -1.70 36.53 7.32
CA ASN A 364 -2.64 37.66 7.33
C ASN A 364 -3.29 37.98 5.97
N ASP A 365 -3.30 36.99 5.04
CA ASP A 365 -4.02 37.08 3.78
C ASP A 365 -5.41 36.43 3.90
N ARG A 366 -6.31 37.16 4.59
CA ARG A 366 -7.68 36.69 4.82
C ARG A 366 -8.45 36.46 3.52
N THR A 367 -8.16 37.22 2.48
CA THR A 367 -8.85 37.10 1.20
C THR A 367 -8.60 35.74 0.56
N GLN A 368 -7.34 35.31 0.50
CA GLN A 368 -6.99 34.00 -0.01
C GLN A 368 -7.45 32.89 0.93
N ALA A 369 -7.33 33.09 2.25
CA ALA A 369 -7.80 32.11 3.24
C ALA A 369 -9.30 31.80 3.04
N VAL A 370 -10.16 32.84 2.94
CA VAL A 370 -11.59 32.66 2.72
C VAL A 370 -11.88 31.91 1.42
N ARG A 371 -11.16 32.24 0.34
CA ARG A 371 -11.30 31.54 -0.95
C ARG A 371 -11.01 30.03 -0.81
N MET A 372 -9.91 29.68 -0.13
CA MET A 372 -9.53 28.27 0.08
C MET A 372 -10.56 27.54 0.95
N TYR A 373 -11.02 28.15 2.03
CA TYR A 373 -12.06 27.57 2.88
C TYR A 373 -13.41 27.40 2.17
N GLN A 374 -13.80 28.31 1.29
CA GLN A 374 -15.01 28.15 0.48
C GLN A 374 -14.92 26.93 -0.44
N MET A 375 -13.75 26.71 -1.06
CA MET A 375 -13.52 25.52 -1.88
C MET A 375 -13.53 24.23 -1.04
N ALA A 376 -12.87 24.22 0.12
CA ALA A 376 -12.84 23.07 1.03
C ALA A 376 -14.22 22.76 1.63
N ALA A 377 -15.07 23.76 1.84
CA ALA A 377 -16.41 23.62 2.41
C ALA A 377 -17.48 23.15 1.40
N ALA A 378 -17.15 23.08 0.10
CA ALA A 378 -18.06 22.59 -0.93
C ALA A 378 -18.48 21.13 -0.69
N SER A 379 -19.59 20.69 -1.28
CA SER A 379 -20.11 19.31 -1.13
C SER A 379 -19.16 18.24 -1.69
N GLY A 380 -19.24 17.01 -1.15
CA GLY A 380 -18.41 15.85 -1.52
C GLY A 380 -17.11 15.74 -0.69
N GLY A 381 -16.41 14.63 -0.77
CA GLY A 381 -15.13 14.36 -0.11
C GLY A 381 -15.22 14.20 1.42
N ASP A 382 -14.19 14.67 2.14
CA ASP A 382 -14.09 14.52 3.60
C ASP A 382 -14.95 15.54 4.34
N GLN A 383 -16.01 15.09 5.01
CA GLN A 383 -16.95 15.93 5.75
C GLN A 383 -16.25 16.68 6.91
N SER A 384 -15.24 16.07 7.55
CA SER A 384 -14.51 16.70 8.66
C SER A 384 -13.73 17.94 8.21
N GLN A 385 -13.15 17.89 7.01
CA GLN A 385 -12.45 19.01 6.38
C GLN A 385 -13.43 20.15 6.02
N ALA A 386 -14.61 19.79 5.51
CA ALA A 386 -15.65 20.77 5.19
C ALA A 386 -16.17 21.48 6.44
N GLU A 387 -16.36 20.77 7.56
CA GLU A 387 -16.77 21.35 8.83
C GLU A 387 -15.70 22.30 9.42
N ALA A 388 -14.42 21.89 9.37
CA ALA A 388 -13.31 22.75 9.79
C ALA A 388 -13.23 24.02 8.92
N ALA A 389 -13.38 23.90 7.60
CA ALA A 389 -13.41 25.03 6.70
C ALA A 389 -14.57 25.99 7.02
N LYS A 390 -15.79 25.49 7.28
CA LYS A 390 -16.95 26.31 7.69
C LYS A 390 -16.69 27.07 9.00
N LYS A 391 -15.95 26.46 9.94
CA LYS A 391 -15.54 27.12 11.18
C LYS A 391 -14.58 28.28 10.86
N TYR A 392 -13.57 28.05 10.02
CA TYR A 392 -12.54 29.05 9.69
C TYR A 392 -13.04 30.14 8.73
N LEU A 393 -14.13 29.92 8.00
CA LEU A 393 -14.84 31.01 7.31
C LEU A 393 -15.36 32.07 8.28
N LYS A 394 -15.80 31.67 9.50
CA LYS A 394 -16.34 32.58 10.51
C LYS A 394 -15.25 33.18 11.37
N THR A 395 -14.23 32.39 11.75
CA THR A 395 -13.14 32.80 12.64
C THR A 395 -11.82 32.37 12.00
N PRO A 396 -10.90 33.32 11.72
CA PRO A 396 -9.60 32.96 11.14
C PRO A 396 -8.88 31.89 11.93
N TYR A 397 -8.13 31.05 11.24
CA TYR A 397 -7.25 30.08 11.87
C TYR A 397 -6.11 30.80 12.59
N THR A 398 -5.84 30.38 13.82
CA THR A 398 -4.69 30.81 14.62
C THR A 398 -4.00 29.56 15.18
N ARG A 399 -2.67 29.64 15.37
CA ARG A 399 -1.90 28.59 16.02
C ARG A 399 -2.21 28.51 17.51
#